data_1379e6c2a173a2b6ab448dd20d623d88
#
_entry.id   1379e6c2a173a2b6ab448dd20d623d88
#
_cell.length_a   1.000
_cell.length_b   1.000
_cell.length_c   1.000
_cell.angle_alpha   90.00
_cell.angle_beta   90.00
_cell.angle_gamma   90.00
#
_symmetry.space_group_name_H-M   'P 1'
#
loop_
_entity.id
_entity.type
_entity.pdbx_description
1 polymer ?
#
loop_
_entity_poly.entity_id
_entity_poly.type
_entity_poly.pdbx_seq_one_letter_code
_entity_poly.pdbx_strand_id
1 'polypeptide(L)'
;LSLYSALYAGVSGLSAQASAMATVADNITNINTVGYKGVEAQFRTMVTDGRAKSNYSAGGVAAAPVSMVSKQGLLQASGSSTDLAIDGGGFFVTRASSDSTGDVAYTRAGAFRPDEEGFLRNPAGLYLYGWRLDASGDYTNTGSVEALEPVRVSDLIGTASPTTRIQARMNLQSTTANYAGTYTAGNMASGAVTPQFTRSFDVSDSQGGTHRVTMGFIKTGANTWQSEVYSNPASDVTATGGVLASGTIKFNPDGSLDRAGSSAALFDPLNVTWTNNAGSVPITLSIGSDDGIDGITQFGTESSLISSNVDGGMLGNLSSVEIDKQGTVSAIFSDGSTRAVFQLPIATFQNPDGLTRLSGNAYTISRASGGMTLNAPGQLGAGGIAANSLEASTVDLAGEFTNMIRFQRAYSASSKIITTVDDMLREVSDLKR
;
A
#
# COMPACT_ATOMS: atom_id res chain seq x y z
N LEU A 1 17.35 16.88 -60.12
CA LEU A 1 16.75 15.85 -59.31
C LEU A 1 17.68 14.66 -59.26
N SER A 2 18.25 14.38 -58.11
CA SER A 2 19.06 13.19 -57.96
C SER A 2 18.13 11.98 -57.79
N LEU A 3 18.08 11.07 -58.76
CA LEU A 3 17.37 9.80 -58.69
C LEU A 3 17.78 9.04 -57.41
N TYR A 4 19.00 9.22 -56.92
CA TYR A 4 19.50 8.69 -55.67
C TYR A 4 18.80 9.27 -54.43
N SER A 5 18.42 10.57 -54.44
CA SER A 5 17.68 11.11 -53.28
C SER A 5 16.26 10.57 -53.22
N ALA A 6 15.62 10.30 -54.37
CA ALA A 6 14.31 9.64 -54.41
C ALA A 6 14.39 8.18 -53.97
N LEU A 7 15.45 7.45 -54.37
CA LEU A 7 15.72 6.10 -53.91
C LEU A 7 15.94 6.07 -52.41
N TYR A 8 16.76 6.98 -51.86
CA TYR A 8 17.03 7.10 -50.45
C TYR A 8 15.74 7.40 -49.64
N ALA A 9 14.91 8.32 -50.14
CA ALA A 9 13.61 8.60 -49.50
C ALA A 9 12.67 7.37 -49.51
N GLY A 10 12.66 6.60 -50.63
CA GLY A 10 11.91 5.35 -50.72
C GLY A 10 12.38 4.30 -49.71
N VAL A 11 13.70 4.08 -49.61
CA VAL A 11 14.29 3.10 -48.66
C VAL A 11 14.07 3.53 -47.24
N SER A 12 14.26 4.82 -46.89
CA SER A 12 13.98 5.33 -45.55
C SER A 12 12.50 5.19 -45.18
N GLY A 13 11.60 5.42 -46.16
CA GLY A 13 10.16 5.18 -45.99
C GLY A 13 9.82 3.73 -45.69
N LEU A 14 10.42 2.78 -46.46
CA LEU A 14 10.23 1.34 -46.18
C LEU A 14 10.70 0.98 -44.79
N SER A 15 11.88 1.40 -44.39
CA SER A 15 12.44 1.13 -43.06
C SER A 15 11.56 1.70 -41.94
N ALA A 16 11.09 2.94 -42.09
CA ALA A 16 10.23 3.61 -41.14
C ALA A 16 8.86 2.91 -41.00
N GLN A 17 8.24 2.51 -42.13
CA GLN A 17 6.97 1.79 -42.08
C GLN A 17 7.11 0.35 -41.54
N ALA A 18 8.23 -0.33 -41.83
CA ALA A 18 8.53 -1.63 -41.25
C ALA A 18 8.67 -1.53 -39.74
N SER A 19 9.37 -0.52 -39.20
CA SER A 19 9.45 -0.26 -37.76
C SER A 19 8.10 0.05 -37.15
N ALA A 20 7.25 0.84 -37.82
CA ALA A 20 5.90 1.12 -37.36
C ALA A 20 4.99 -0.12 -37.36
N MET A 21 5.13 -1.01 -38.34
CA MET A 21 4.41 -2.31 -38.31
C MET A 21 4.86 -3.21 -37.18
N ALA A 22 6.16 -3.16 -36.84
CA ALA A 22 6.67 -3.93 -35.71
C ALA A 22 6.08 -3.45 -34.36
N THR A 23 5.93 -2.11 -34.17
CA THR A 23 5.27 -1.59 -32.95
C THR A 23 3.80 -2.01 -32.85
N VAL A 24 3.07 -1.99 -33.97
CA VAL A 24 1.68 -2.48 -34.00
C VAL A 24 1.59 -3.96 -33.69
N ALA A 25 2.49 -4.78 -34.24
CA ALA A 25 2.52 -6.22 -33.97
C ALA A 25 2.81 -6.49 -32.48
N ASP A 26 3.75 -5.75 -31.87
CA ASP A 26 4.05 -5.84 -30.44
C ASP A 26 2.84 -5.45 -29.58
N ASN A 27 2.14 -4.37 -29.92
CA ASN A 27 0.91 -3.94 -29.25
C ASN A 27 -0.18 -5.03 -29.33
N ILE A 28 -0.46 -5.58 -30.52
CA ILE A 28 -1.50 -6.59 -30.72
C ILE A 28 -1.21 -7.86 -29.90
N THR A 29 0.04 -8.31 -29.88
CA THR A 29 0.42 -9.52 -29.12
C THR A 29 0.28 -9.34 -27.61
N ASN A 30 0.36 -8.09 -27.12
CA ASN A 30 0.30 -7.75 -25.70
C ASN A 30 -1.05 -7.17 -25.24
N ILE A 31 -2.11 -7.33 -26.03
CA ILE A 31 -3.43 -6.77 -25.68
C ILE A 31 -4.00 -7.34 -24.38
N ASN A 32 -3.74 -8.61 -24.08
CA ASN A 32 -4.19 -9.28 -22.85
C ASN A 32 -3.15 -9.26 -21.73
N THR A 33 -2.03 -8.54 -21.91
CA THR A 33 -0.96 -8.49 -20.93
C THR A 33 -1.25 -7.42 -19.89
N VAL A 34 -1.37 -7.81 -18.61
CA VAL A 34 -1.66 -6.90 -17.48
C VAL A 34 -0.60 -5.81 -17.38
N GLY A 35 -1.04 -4.56 -17.28
CA GLY A 35 -0.17 -3.40 -17.12
C GLY A 35 0.70 -3.07 -18.34
N TYR A 36 0.43 -3.69 -19.50
CA TYR A 36 1.17 -3.36 -20.73
C TYR A 36 0.86 -1.94 -21.19
N LYS A 37 1.91 -1.21 -21.56
CA LYS A 37 1.84 0.13 -22.13
C LYS A 37 2.20 0.08 -23.61
N GLY A 38 1.27 0.51 -24.44
CA GLY A 38 1.43 0.51 -25.89
C GLY A 38 2.61 1.36 -26.35
N VAL A 39 3.15 1.03 -27.51
CA VAL A 39 4.23 1.74 -28.17
C VAL A 39 3.69 2.36 -29.47
N GLU A 40 3.93 3.64 -29.67
CA GLU A 40 3.57 4.34 -30.91
C GLU A 40 4.79 4.66 -31.73
N ALA A 41 4.69 4.47 -33.04
CA ALA A 41 5.73 4.91 -33.97
C ALA A 41 5.56 6.40 -34.29
N GLN A 42 6.49 7.22 -33.84
CA GLN A 42 6.57 8.63 -34.21
C GLN A 42 7.51 8.81 -35.40
N PHE A 43 7.04 9.56 -36.43
CA PHE A 43 7.80 9.82 -37.64
C PHE A 43 8.46 11.19 -37.54
N ARG A 44 9.75 11.24 -37.91
CA ARG A 44 10.50 12.49 -38.03
C ARG A 44 11.06 12.62 -39.43
N THR A 45 10.97 13.83 -39.97
CA THR A 45 11.60 14.15 -41.28
C THR A 45 13.12 14.21 -41.11
N MET A 46 13.83 13.64 -42.08
CA MET A 46 15.28 13.81 -42.22
C MET A 46 15.55 14.94 -43.22
N VAL A 47 16.40 15.88 -42.84
CA VAL A 47 16.72 17.05 -43.65
C VAL A 47 18.09 16.85 -44.27
N THR A 48 18.19 17.02 -45.59
CA THR A 48 19.45 17.13 -46.31
C THR A 48 19.93 18.59 -46.31
N ASP A 49 21.24 18.81 -46.30
CA ASP A 49 21.85 20.15 -46.23
C ASP A 49 21.33 21.06 -47.37
N GLY A 50 20.45 22.00 -47.02
CA GLY A 50 19.69 22.86 -47.95
C GLY A 50 20.45 24.10 -48.39
N ARG A 51 21.79 24.07 -48.56
CA ARG A 51 22.59 25.25 -48.99
C ARG A 51 22.48 25.59 -50.46
N ALA A 52 21.89 24.76 -51.32
CA ALA A 52 21.72 25.04 -52.72
C ALA A 52 20.28 25.45 -53.03
N LYS A 53 20.03 26.74 -53.31
CA LYS A 53 18.72 27.32 -53.63
C LYS A 53 18.10 26.83 -54.94
N SER A 54 18.75 25.95 -55.70
CA SER A 54 18.32 25.55 -57.04
C SER A 54 17.83 24.11 -57.20
N ASN A 55 18.07 23.22 -56.24
CA ASN A 55 17.66 21.81 -56.37
C ASN A 55 17.06 21.28 -55.08
N TYR A 56 15.83 20.77 -55.18
CA TYR A 56 15.20 20.04 -54.11
C TYR A 56 15.85 18.64 -53.96
N SER A 57 16.30 18.30 -52.74
CA SER A 57 16.79 16.96 -52.39
C SER A 57 15.87 16.35 -51.30
N ALA A 58 15.32 15.18 -51.56
CA ALA A 58 14.47 14.47 -50.61
C ALA A 58 15.32 13.96 -49.44
N GLY A 59 14.94 14.34 -48.23
CA GLY A 59 15.66 13.95 -46.99
C GLY A 59 15.26 12.58 -46.44
N GLY A 60 14.05 12.14 -46.71
CA GLY A 60 13.52 10.89 -46.16
C GLY A 60 12.85 11.03 -44.82
N VAL A 61 12.55 9.89 -44.19
CA VAL A 61 11.84 9.78 -42.91
C VAL A 61 12.49 8.73 -42.01
N ALA A 62 12.48 8.95 -40.71
CA ALA A 62 12.83 7.93 -39.71
C ALA A 62 11.67 7.73 -38.72
N ALA A 63 11.40 6.50 -38.34
CA ALA A 63 10.49 6.19 -37.27
C ALA A 63 11.27 6.04 -35.96
N ALA A 64 10.70 6.55 -34.86
CA ALA A 64 11.16 6.34 -33.49
C ALA A 64 9.99 5.75 -32.70
N PRO A 65 10.12 4.52 -32.16
CA PRO A 65 9.12 3.97 -31.27
C PRO A 65 9.16 4.72 -29.92
N VAL A 66 8.01 5.16 -29.45
CA VAL A 66 7.83 5.86 -28.19
C VAL A 66 6.84 5.08 -27.33
N SER A 67 7.24 4.73 -26.11
CA SER A 67 6.37 4.04 -25.17
C SER A 67 5.42 5.05 -24.51
N MET A 68 4.12 4.74 -24.47
CA MET A 68 3.07 5.56 -23.86
C MET A 68 2.86 5.12 -22.41
N VAL A 69 3.90 5.23 -21.60
CA VAL A 69 3.91 4.71 -20.21
C VAL A 69 3.00 5.52 -19.29
N SER A 70 2.85 6.83 -19.58
CA SER A 70 1.97 7.74 -18.85
C SER A 70 0.48 7.45 -19.06
N LYS A 71 0.09 6.76 -20.13
CA LYS A 71 -1.30 6.45 -20.44
C LYS A 71 -1.81 5.37 -19.49
N GLN A 72 -2.90 5.67 -18.77
CA GLN A 72 -3.55 4.70 -17.89
C GLN A 72 -4.46 3.75 -18.69
N GLY A 73 -4.39 2.46 -18.37
CA GLY A 73 -5.30 1.43 -18.87
C GLY A 73 -6.60 1.36 -18.05
N LEU A 74 -7.57 0.60 -18.55
CA LEU A 74 -8.81 0.36 -17.82
C LEU A 74 -8.54 -0.52 -16.59
N LEU A 75 -9.12 -0.14 -15.45
CA LEU A 75 -9.08 -0.95 -14.25
C LEU A 75 -10.18 -2.02 -14.33
N GLN A 76 -9.79 -3.27 -14.20
CA GLN A 76 -10.68 -4.43 -14.23
C GLN A 76 -10.69 -5.12 -12.87
N ALA A 77 -11.88 -5.41 -12.34
CA ALA A 77 -12.01 -6.13 -11.09
C ALA A 77 -11.44 -7.56 -11.20
N SER A 78 -10.75 -7.99 -10.16
CA SER A 78 -10.19 -9.34 -10.01
C SER A 78 -10.76 -10.03 -8.76
N GLY A 79 -10.77 -11.36 -8.77
CA GLY A 79 -11.19 -12.16 -7.63
C GLY A 79 -10.10 -12.40 -6.57
N SER A 80 -8.90 -11.87 -6.75
CA SER A 80 -7.80 -12.06 -5.80
C SER A 80 -7.55 -10.80 -4.98
N SER A 81 -7.43 -10.96 -3.67
CA SER A 81 -7.14 -9.86 -2.73
C SER A 81 -5.74 -9.27 -2.87
N THR A 82 -4.82 -9.98 -3.52
CA THR A 82 -3.45 -9.53 -3.76
C THR A 82 -3.24 -8.94 -5.16
N ASP A 83 -4.30 -8.89 -5.98
CA ASP A 83 -4.27 -8.19 -7.26
C ASP A 83 -4.48 -6.69 -7.03
N LEU A 84 -3.57 -5.90 -7.56
CA LEU A 84 -3.48 -4.47 -7.33
C LEU A 84 -3.43 -3.70 -8.64
N ALA A 85 -4.07 -2.56 -8.68
CA ALA A 85 -3.87 -1.59 -9.75
C ALA A 85 -3.62 -0.20 -9.14
N ILE A 86 -3.05 0.70 -9.93
CA ILE A 86 -2.86 2.10 -9.53
C ILE A 86 -3.87 2.95 -10.30
N ASP A 87 -4.72 3.67 -9.57
CA ASP A 87 -5.64 4.65 -10.12
C ASP A 87 -4.98 6.03 -10.10
N GLY A 88 -4.50 6.47 -11.26
CA GLY A 88 -3.71 7.69 -11.40
C GLY A 88 -2.25 7.45 -11.76
N GLY A 89 -1.39 8.44 -11.46
CA GLY A 89 0.05 8.41 -11.79
C GLY A 89 0.88 7.55 -10.84
N GLY A 90 1.95 6.92 -11.33
CA GLY A 90 2.96 6.22 -10.53
C GLY A 90 3.09 4.73 -10.84
N PHE A 91 3.93 4.03 -10.09
CA PHE A 91 4.32 2.63 -10.32
C PHE A 91 4.53 1.92 -8.99
N PHE A 92 4.29 0.63 -8.95
CA PHE A 92 4.75 -0.24 -7.87
C PHE A 92 6.27 -0.35 -7.91
N VAL A 93 6.89 -0.37 -6.74
CA VAL A 93 8.33 -0.60 -6.59
C VAL A 93 8.56 -2.08 -6.42
N THR A 94 9.41 -2.63 -7.27
CA THR A 94 9.73 -4.05 -7.28
C THR A 94 11.23 -4.27 -7.44
N ARG A 95 11.71 -5.46 -7.10
CA ARG A 95 13.08 -5.91 -7.40
C ARG A 95 13.07 -7.34 -7.93
N ALA A 96 14.12 -7.71 -8.62
CA ALA A 96 14.31 -9.07 -9.12
C ALA A 96 14.66 -10.11 -8.03
N SER A 97 15.03 -9.64 -6.84
CA SER A 97 15.41 -10.47 -5.69
C SER A 97 14.67 -10.06 -4.43
N SER A 98 14.44 -11.02 -3.52
CA SER A 98 13.87 -10.80 -2.19
C SER A 98 14.89 -10.35 -1.14
N ASP A 99 16.19 -10.38 -1.43
CA ASP A 99 17.27 -10.03 -0.50
C ASP A 99 17.73 -8.57 -0.58
N SER A 100 16.98 -7.72 -1.28
CA SER A 100 17.28 -6.30 -1.51
C SER A 100 18.54 -6.00 -2.32
N THR A 101 19.22 -7.01 -2.88
CA THR A 101 20.43 -6.85 -3.71
C THR A 101 20.14 -6.70 -5.20
N GLY A 102 18.91 -7.07 -5.64
CA GLY A 102 18.48 -7.00 -7.04
C GLY A 102 18.26 -5.57 -7.52
N ASP A 103 18.33 -5.39 -8.85
CA ASP A 103 18.03 -4.12 -9.49
C ASP A 103 16.57 -3.69 -9.21
N VAL A 104 16.38 -2.40 -8.98
CA VAL A 104 15.06 -1.82 -8.78
C VAL A 104 14.33 -1.73 -10.12
N ALA A 105 13.12 -2.21 -10.16
CA ALA A 105 12.24 -2.13 -11.30
C ALA A 105 10.88 -1.55 -10.89
N TYR A 106 10.29 -0.77 -11.77
CA TYR A 106 9.00 -0.12 -11.59
C TYR A 106 7.98 -0.76 -12.51
N THR A 107 6.82 -1.12 -12.00
CA THR A 107 5.81 -1.82 -12.81
C THR A 107 4.40 -1.34 -12.55
N ARG A 108 3.53 -1.50 -13.55
CA ARG A 108 2.08 -1.39 -13.44
C ARG A 108 1.39 -2.76 -13.40
N ALA A 109 2.16 -3.85 -13.60
CA ALA A 109 1.64 -5.21 -13.54
C ALA A 109 1.50 -5.66 -12.08
N GLY A 110 0.30 -5.49 -11.54
CA GLY A 110 -0.02 -5.72 -10.13
C GLY A 110 -0.64 -7.09 -9.81
N ALA A 111 -0.48 -8.09 -10.65
CA ALA A 111 -0.92 -9.45 -10.38
C ALA A 111 0.06 -10.16 -9.42
N PHE A 112 0.02 -9.81 -8.14
CA PHE A 112 0.92 -10.39 -7.14
C PHE A 112 0.32 -11.65 -6.51
N ARG A 113 1.18 -12.64 -6.24
CA ARG A 113 0.84 -13.88 -5.54
C ARG A 113 1.92 -14.17 -4.50
N PRO A 114 1.54 -14.71 -3.33
CA PRO A 114 2.53 -15.20 -2.37
C PRO A 114 3.24 -16.42 -2.95
N ASP A 115 4.57 -16.44 -2.84
CA ASP A 115 5.39 -17.63 -3.15
C ASP A 115 5.46 -18.58 -1.93
N GLU A 116 6.28 -19.62 -2.01
CA GLU A 116 6.43 -20.64 -0.95
C GLU A 116 6.98 -20.03 0.36
N GLU A 117 7.79 -18.97 0.28
CA GLU A 117 8.33 -18.23 1.41
C GLU A 117 7.40 -17.12 1.89
N GLY A 118 6.29 -16.88 1.17
CA GLY A 118 5.27 -15.87 1.48
C GLY A 118 5.58 -14.46 0.98
N PHE A 119 6.55 -14.30 0.07
CA PHE A 119 6.79 -13.02 -0.60
C PHE A 119 5.78 -12.77 -1.71
N LEU A 120 5.29 -11.53 -1.82
CA LEU A 120 4.43 -11.14 -2.92
C LEU A 120 5.24 -10.94 -4.20
N ARG A 121 5.00 -11.82 -5.18
CA ARG A 121 5.71 -11.87 -6.45
C ARG A 121 4.73 -11.81 -7.63
N ASN A 122 5.11 -11.09 -8.70
CA ASN A 122 4.32 -11.06 -9.92
C ASN A 122 4.76 -12.17 -10.92
N PRO A 123 3.98 -12.43 -12.01
CA PRO A 123 4.33 -13.45 -13.00
C PRO A 123 5.66 -13.22 -13.73
N ALA A 124 6.17 -11.99 -13.74
CA ALA A 124 7.48 -11.66 -14.30
C ALA A 124 8.65 -12.01 -13.37
N GLY A 125 8.35 -12.46 -12.15
CA GLY A 125 9.34 -12.84 -11.16
C GLY A 125 9.82 -11.69 -10.29
N LEU A 126 9.16 -10.55 -10.33
CA LEU A 126 9.52 -9.37 -9.55
C LEU A 126 8.80 -9.40 -8.19
N TYR A 127 9.53 -9.14 -7.13
CA TYR A 127 9.03 -9.05 -5.75
C TYR A 127 8.54 -7.64 -5.45
N LEU A 128 7.38 -7.54 -4.80
CA LEU A 128 6.81 -6.27 -4.35
C LEU A 128 7.56 -5.77 -3.12
N TYR A 129 7.88 -4.48 -3.09
CA TYR A 129 8.56 -3.83 -1.99
C TYR A 129 7.68 -2.77 -1.33
N GLY A 130 7.80 -2.65 0.00
CA GLY A 130 7.05 -1.70 0.82
C GLY A 130 7.80 -1.24 2.05
N TRP A 131 7.29 -0.22 2.72
CA TRP A 131 7.75 0.17 4.06
C TRP A 131 7.17 -0.80 5.08
N ARG A 132 8.03 -1.39 5.89
CA ARG A 132 7.57 -2.19 7.02
C ARG A 132 6.96 -1.30 8.09
N LEU A 133 5.80 -1.68 8.60
CA LEU A 133 5.15 -1.00 9.71
C LEU A 133 5.70 -1.53 11.04
N ASP A 134 5.86 -0.63 12.01
CA ASP A 134 6.20 -0.97 13.38
C ASP A 134 4.97 -1.49 14.17
N ALA A 135 5.15 -1.76 15.46
CA ALA A 135 4.07 -2.23 16.32
C ALA A 135 2.95 -1.19 16.53
N SER A 136 3.25 0.10 16.30
CA SER A 136 2.30 1.21 16.41
C SER A 136 1.53 1.44 15.09
N GLY A 137 1.94 0.77 14.01
CA GLY A 137 1.37 0.95 12.67
C GLY A 137 1.99 2.13 11.91
N ASP A 138 3.12 2.65 12.38
CA ASP A 138 3.84 3.75 11.77
C ASP A 138 4.99 3.25 10.89
N TYR A 139 5.38 4.05 9.90
CA TYR A 139 6.54 3.79 9.05
C TYR A 139 7.37 5.06 8.84
N THR A 140 8.66 4.88 8.54
CA THR A 140 9.55 6.00 8.23
C THR A 140 9.75 6.10 6.73
N ASN A 141 9.18 7.15 6.12
CA ASN A 141 9.45 7.46 4.72
C ASN A 141 10.74 8.28 4.61
N THR A 142 11.82 7.61 4.22
CA THR A 142 13.12 8.26 3.97
C THR A 142 13.27 8.79 2.55
N GLY A 143 12.29 8.56 1.66
CA GLY A 143 12.38 8.86 0.24
C GLY A 143 13.34 7.97 -0.56
N SER A 144 13.95 6.98 0.09
CA SER A 144 14.94 6.06 -0.48
C SER A 144 14.34 4.67 -0.71
N VAL A 145 14.72 4.03 -1.83
CA VAL A 145 14.34 2.64 -2.13
C VAL A 145 15.10 1.62 -1.30
N GLU A 146 16.21 2.01 -0.69
CA GLU A 146 17.00 1.15 0.20
C GLU A 146 16.29 0.92 1.55
N ALA A 147 15.37 1.80 1.93
CA ALA A 147 14.55 1.65 3.14
C ALA A 147 13.32 0.75 2.93
N LEU A 148 13.11 0.27 1.71
CA LEU A 148 12.01 -0.64 1.42
C LEU A 148 12.44 -2.08 1.65
N GLU A 149 11.52 -2.87 2.21
CA GLU A 149 11.68 -4.30 2.40
C GLU A 149 10.76 -5.07 1.47
N PRO A 150 11.12 -6.33 1.08
CA PRO A 150 10.22 -7.17 0.31
C PRO A 150 8.97 -7.47 1.14
N VAL A 151 7.81 -7.32 0.52
CA VAL A 151 6.53 -7.59 1.19
C VAL A 151 6.38 -9.09 1.40
N ARG A 152 6.55 -9.51 2.66
CA ARG A 152 6.42 -10.89 3.10
C ARG A 152 5.29 -11.03 4.10
N VAL A 153 4.42 -11.98 3.86
CA VAL A 153 3.21 -12.18 4.68
C VAL A 153 3.28 -13.42 5.57
N SER A 154 4.25 -14.31 5.36
CA SER A 154 4.40 -15.54 6.13
C SER A 154 5.13 -15.39 7.47
N ASP A 155 5.93 -14.33 7.66
CA ASP A 155 6.72 -14.12 8.90
C ASP A 155 5.87 -13.83 10.15
N LEU A 156 4.56 -13.73 9.97
CA LEU A 156 3.61 -13.40 11.02
C LEU A 156 3.03 -14.63 11.72
N ILE A 157 3.31 -15.82 11.20
CA ILE A 157 2.83 -17.08 11.81
C ILE A 157 3.57 -17.30 13.13
N GLY A 158 2.79 -17.43 14.21
CA GLY A 158 3.36 -17.70 15.55
C GLY A 158 4.01 -16.49 16.21
N THR A 159 3.89 -15.28 15.67
CA THR A 159 4.34 -14.07 16.36
C THR A 159 3.30 -13.61 17.36
N ALA A 160 3.77 -13.03 18.47
CA ALA A 160 2.91 -12.38 19.45
C ALA A 160 2.66 -10.91 19.04
N SER A 161 1.45 -10.45 19.26
CA SER A 161 1.09 -9.03 19.19
C SER A 161 0.77 -8.53 20.59
N PRO A 162 1.52 -7.55 21.14
CA PRO A 162 1.17 -7.02 22.45
C PRO A 162 -0.17 -6.29 22.39
N THR A 163 -0.89 -6.33 23.50
CA THR A 163 -2.10 -5.53 23.68
C THR A 163 -1.74 -4.06 23.74
N THR A 164 -2.40 -3.25 22.91
CA THR A 164 -2.23 -1.78 22.85
C THR A 164 -3.49 -1.05 23.30
N ARG A 165 -4.65 -1.73 23.28
CA ARG A 165 -5.95 -1.13 23.63
C ARG A 165 -6.85 -2.12 24.33
N ILE A 166 -7.47 -1.64 25.40
CA ILE A 166 -8.60 -2.27 26.07
C ILE A 166 -9.80 -1.35 25.92
N GLN A 167 -10.83 -1.79 25.22
CA GLN A 167 -12.08 -1.06 25.09
C GLN A 167 -13.14 -1.77 25.94
N ALA A 168 -13.82 -1.03 26.83
CA ALA A 168 -14.83 -1.60 27.70
C ALA A 168 -16.02 -0.68 27.86
N ARG A 169 -17.23 -1.24 27.69
CA ARG A 169 -18.49 -0.64 28.08
C ARG A 169 -19.05 -1.35 29.29
N MET A 170 -19.36 -0.61 30.34
CA MET A 170 -19.91 -1.18 31.57
C MET A 170 -20.85 -0.21 32.25
N ASN A 171 -21.79 -0.75 33.02
CA ASN A 171 -22.67 0.03 33.88
C ASN A 171 -22.23 -0.14 35.33
N LEU A 172 -22.19 0.95 36.07
CA LEU A 172 -22.06 0.95 37.56
C LEU A 172 -23.41 1.33 38.16
N GLN A 173 -23.91 0.51 39.08
CA GLN A 173 -25.25 0.72 39.65
C GLN A 173 -25.31 2.00 40.49
N SER A 174 -26.18 2.95 40.10
CA SER A 174 -26.33 4.23 40.79
C SER A 174 -26.83 4.12 42.23
N THR A 175 -27.57 3.05 42.55
CA THR A 175 -28.13 2.78 43.90
C THR A 175 -27.18 2.03 44.82
N THR A 176 -25.97 1.66 44.37
CA THR A 176 -24.94 1.03 45.21
C THR A 176 -24.66 1.94 46.42
N ALA A 177 -24.62 1.35 47.62
CA ALA A 177 -24.32 2.09 48.84
C ALA A 177 -22.88 2.63 48.81
N ASN A 178 -22.67 3.82 49.38
CA ASN A 178 -21.33 4.35 49.51
C ASN A 178 -20.47 3.44 50.39
N TYR A 179 -19.22 3.22 50.01
CA TYR A 179 -18.26 2.48 50.80
C TYR A 179 -17.99 3.23 52.12
N ALA A 180 -18.20 2.54 53.24
CA ALA A 180 -18.10 3.13 54.57
C ALA A 180 -16.66 3.17 55.13
N GLY A 181 -15.73 2.47 54.52
CA GLY A 181 -14.33 2.40 54.93
C GLY A 181 -13.45 3.51 54.33
N THR A 182 -12.20 3.54 54.79
CA THR A 182 -11.18 4.39 54.22
C THR A 182 -10.55 3.69 53.03
N TYR A 183 -10.48 4.39 51.88
CA TYR A 183 -9.79 3.93 50.68
C TYR A 183 -8.50 4.71 50.50
N THR A 184 -7.43 3.99 50.19
CA THR A 184 -6.16 4.53 49.71
C THR A 184 -5.77 3.75 48.43
N ALA A 185 -5.15 4.42 47.47
CA ALA A 185 -4.67 3.77 46.26
C ALA A 185 -3.77 2.57 46.60
N GLY A 186 -4.01 1.43 45.94
CA GLY A 186 -3.35 0.16 46.18
C GLY A 186 -4.15 -0.78 47.12
N ASN A 187 -5.22 -0.30 47.76
CA ASN A 187 -5.99 -1.13 48.68
C ASN A 187 -6.84 -2.19 47.93
N MET A 188 -7.27 -1.95 46.72
CA MET A 188 -7.98 -2.97 45.91
C MET A 188 -6.98 -4.00 45.37
N ALA A 189 -5.84 -3.56 44.86
CA ALA A 189 -4.79 -4.45 44.39
C ALA A 189 -4.23 -5.37 45.46
N SER A 190 -4.06 -4.87 46.69
CA SER A 190 -3.58 -5.63 47.82
C SER A 190 -4.66 -6.52 48.47
N GLY A 191 -5.92 -6.38 48.07
CA GLY A 191 -7.05 -7.08 48.72
C GLY A 191 -7.47 -6.52 50.07
N ALA A 192 -6.89 -5.39 50.53
CA ALA A 192 -7.27 -4.74 51.79
C ALA A 192 -8.69 -4.13 51.68
N VAL A 193 -9.13 -3.78 50.51
CA VAL A 193 -10.50 -3.33 50.21
C VAL A 193 -11.07 -4.21 49.08
N THR A 194 -12.21 -4.85 49.37
CA THR A 194 -12.94 -5.59 48.33
C THR A 194 -13.73 -4.63 47.48
N PRO A 195 -13.45 -4.56 46.16
CA PRO A 195 -14.24 -3.71 45.26
C PRO A 195 -15.71 -4.15 45.22
N GLN A 196 -16.63 -3.18 45.06
CA GLN A 196 -18.06 -3.44 44.89
C GLN A 196 -18.40 -3.95 43.49
N PHE A 197 -17.54 -3.63 42.52
CA PHE A 197 -17.60 -4.18 41.17
C PHE A 197 -16.18 -4.36 40.63
N THR A 198 -15.93 -5.45 39.92
CA THR A 198 -14.64 -5.72 39.26
C THR A 198 -14.83 -6.31 37.89
N ARG A 199 -13.87 -6.02 37.02
CA ARG A 199 -13.72 -6.71 35.72
C ARG A 199 -12.26 -6.91 35.40
N SER A 200 -11.94 -8.12 34.93
CA SER A 200 -10.60 -8.49 34.50
C SER A 200 -10.59 -8.65 32.99
N PHE A 201 -9.47 -8.27 32.41
CA PHE A 201 -9.15 -8.37 30.96
C PHE A 201 -7.85 -9.16 30.86
N ASP A 202 -7.83 -10.14 29.97
CA ASP A 202 -6.61 -10.86 29.66
C ASP A 202 -5.91 -10.04 28.53
N VAL A 203 -4.67 -9.65 28.79
CA VAL A 203 -3.82 -8.84 27.90
C VAL A 203 -2.57 -9.63 27.55
N SER A 204 -2.04 -9.41 26.37
CA SER A 204 -0.85 -10.10 25.88
C SER A 204 0.36 -9.18 25.89
N ASP A 205 1.51 -9.71 26.25
CA ASP A 205 2.79 -9.03 26.10
C ASP A 205 3.41 -9.23 24.73
N SER A 206 4.57 -8.63 24.47
CA SER A 206 5.27 -8.74 23.19
C SER A 206 5.87 -10.12 22.90
N GLN A 207 5.90 -11.01 23.89
CA GLN A 207 6.39 -12.39 23.77
C GLN A 207 5.23 -13.40 23.68
N GLY A 208 3.96 -12.94 23.76
CA GLY A 208 2.76 -13.78 23.72
C GLY A 208 2.35 -14.32 25.09
N GLY A 209 2.99 -13.87 26.16
CA GLY A 209 2.55 -14.16 27.52
C GLY A 209 1.21 -13.48 27.79
N THR A 210 0.27 -14.21 28.42
CA THR A 210 -1.03 -13.66 28.82
C THR A 210 -0.99 -13.23 30.26
N HIS A 211 -1.37 -11.99 30.53
CA HIS A 211 -1.44 -11.37 31.85
C HIS A 211 -2.86 -10.89 32.12
N ARG A 212 -3.21 -10.75 33.37
CA ARG A 212 -4.56 -10.30 33.76
C ARG A 212 -4.51 -8.92 34.38
N VAL A 213 -5.18 -7.95 33.73
CA VAL A 213 -5.39 -6.60 34.23
C VAL A 213 -6.81 -6.49 34.74
N THR A 214 -6.97 -6.04 35.98
CA THR A 214 -8.28 -5.95 36.68
C THR A 214 -8.60 -4.50 36.94
N MET A 215 -9.83 -4.10 36.68
CA MET A 215 -10.41 -2.82 37.11
C MET A 215 -11.36 -3.05 38.27
N GLY A 216 -11.09 -2.42 39.41
CA GLY A 216 -11.94 -2.42 40.57
C GLY A 216 -12.62 -1.09 40.80
N PHE A 217 -13.83 -1.11 41.33
CA PHE A 217 -14.64 0.08 41.59
C PHE A 217 -15.28 0.04 42.97
N ILE A 218 -15.23 1.15 43.72
CA ILE A 218 -16.00 1.40 44.93
C ILE A 218 -16.67 2.77 44.84
N LYS A 219 -17.92 2.85 45.30
CA LYS A 219 -18.68 4.09 45.35
C LYS A 219 -18.32 4.88 46.59
N THR A 220 -17.89 6.11 46.43
CA THR A 220 -17.45 6.98 47.54
C THR A 220 -18.36 8.17 47.79
N GLY A 221 -19.26 8.46 46.82
CA GLY A 221 -20.19 9.58 46.96
C GLY A 221 -21.29 9.56 45.88
N ALA A 222 -22.14 10.57 45.92
CA ALA A 222 -23.13 10.75 44.84
C ALA A 222 -22.37 10.93 43.49
N ASN A 223 -22.73 10.09 42.53
CA ASN A 223 -22.11 10.09 41.16
C ASN A 223 -20.59 10.02 41.15
N THR A 224 -19.97 9.49 42.24
CA THR A 224 -18.53 9.47 42.41
C THR A 224 -18.06 8.08 42.85
N TRP A 225 -17.11 7.53 42.08
CA TRP A 225 -16.51 6.24 42.29
C TRP A 225 -14.98 6.36 42.36
N GLN A 226 -14.33 5.57 43.20
CA GLN A 226 -12.90 5.32 43.09
C GLN A 226 -12.70 4.07 42.26
N SER A 227 -11.74 4.15 41.35
CA SER A 227 -11.33 3.06 40.46
C SER A 227 -9.85 2.81 40.60
N GLU A 228 -9.48 1.55 40.50
CA GLU A 228 -8.11 1.10 40.51
C GLU A 228 -7.90 0.06 39.42
N VAL A 229 -6.87 0.28 38.56
CA VAL A 229 -6.43 -0.66 37.55
C VAL A 229 -5.17 -1.32 38.04
N TYR A 230 -5.16 -2.63 38.13
CA TYR A 230 -4.05 -3.39 38.71
C TYR A 230 -3.86 -4.73 38.00
N SER A 231 -2.62 -5.25 38.10
CA SER A 231 -2.29 -6.61 37.65
C SER A 231 -2.66 -7.64 38.68
N ASN A 232 -3.22 -8.74 38.23
CA ASN A 232 -3.51 -9.88 39.09
C ASN A 232 -3.01 -11.20 38.48
N PRO A 233 -1.90 -11.77 38.99
CA PRO A 233 -1.17 -11.42 40.21
C PRO A 233 -0.34 -10.13 40.10
N ALA A 234 -0.12 -9.46 41.24
CA ALA A 234 0.69 -8.24 41.29
C ALA A 234 2.16 -8.47 40.93
N SER A 235 2.64 -9.73 40.98
CA SER A 235 4.00 -10.13 40.60
C SER A 235 4.29 -10.04 39.10
N ASP A 236 3.28 -9.93 38.25
CA ASP A 236 3.45 -9.91 36.79
C ASP A 236 4.02 -8.59 36.30
N VAL A 237 3.92 -7.54 37.11
CA VAL A 237 4.37 -6.19 36.76
C VAL A 237 5.40 -5.66 37.77
N THR A 238 6.26 -4.76 37.32
CA THR A 238 7.26 -4.11 38.17
C THR A 238 6.67 -3.01 39.06
N ALA A 239 5.43 -2.60 38.78
CA ALA A 239 4.74 -1.56 39.52
C ALA A 239 4.48 -2.01 40.98
N THR A 240 4.74 -1.12 41.94
CA THR A 240 4.59 -1.40 43.36
C THR A 240 3.17 -1.84 43.70
N GLY A 241 3.03 -3.04 44.26
CA GLY A 241 1.72 -3.62 44.62
C GLY A 241 0.86 -3.98 43.41
N GLY A 242 1.41 -3.99 42.20
CA GLY A 242 0.68 -4.32 40.98
C GLY A 242 -0.24 -3.20 40.44
N VAL A 243 -0.24 -2.01 41.04
CA VAL A 243 -1.11 -0.88 40.63
C VAL A 243 -0.60 -0.22 39.37
N LEU A 244 -1.43 -0.16 38.32
CA LEU A 244 -1.12 0.46 37.06
C LEU A 244 -1.68 1.88 36.95
N ALA A 245 -2.91 2.08 37.48
CA ALA A 245 -3.52 3.40 37.56
C ALA A 245 -4.56 3.39 38.70
N SER A 246 -4.80 4.56 39.30
CA SER A 246 -5.86 4.73 40.27
C SER A 246 -6.40 6.15 40.22
N GLY A 247 -7.67 6.33 40.54
CA GLY A 247 -8.28 7.64 40.54
C GLY A 247 -9.78 7.62 40.72
N THR A 248 -10.37 8.80 40.62
CA THR A 248 -11.81 9.02 40.77
C THR A 248 -12.49 9.05 39.41
N ILE A 249 -13.59 8.36 39.25
CA ILE A 249 -14.50 8.46 38.11
C ILE A 249 -15.75 9.19 38.56
N LYS A 250 -16.18 10.21 37.82
CA LYS A 250 -17.39 10.96 38.04
C LYS A 250 -18.38 10.78 36.92
N PHE A 251 -19.64 10.93 37.27
CA PHE A 251 -20.76 10.87 36.34
C PHE A 251 -21.63 12.13 36.45
N ASN A 252 -22.17 12.51 35.31
CA ASN A 252 -23.20 13.56 35.22
C ASN A 252 -24.52 13.07 35.84
N PRO A 253 -25.44 14.01 36.17
CA PRO A 253 -26.75 13.64 36.71
C PRO A 253 -27.60 12.73 35.80
N ASP A 254 -27.33 12.68 34.53
CA ASP A 254 -28.00 11.82 33.54
C ASP A 254 -27.37 10.42 33.42
N GLY A 255 -26.28 10.17 34.16
CA GLY A 255 -25.57 8.88 34.18
C GLY A 255 -24.48 8.74 33.10
N SER A 256 -24.21 9.77 32.29
CA SER A 256 -23.09 9.83 31.38
C SER A 256 -21.76 10.06 32.11
N LEU A 257 -20.63 9.72 31.47
CA LEU A 257 -19.31 9.89 32.03
C LEU A 257 -18.89 11.37 32.02
N ASP A 258 -18.57 11.94 33.19
CA ASP A 258 -17.86 13.22 33.32
C ASP A 258 -16.35 12.94 33.32
N ARG A 259 -15.78 12.85 32.11
CA ARG A 259 -14.35 12.58 31.94
C ARG A 259 -13.51 13.76 32.42
N ALA A 260 -13.94 14.98 32.14
CA ALA A 260 -13.25 16.22 32.54
C ALA A 260 -13.14 16.34 34.07
N GLY A 261 -14.17 15.93 34.79
CA GLY A 261 -14.18 15.89 36.26
C GLY A 261 -13.54 14.66 36.88
N SER A 262 -13.16 13.68 36.07
CA SER A 262 -12.52 12.44 36.51
C SER A 262 -10.99 12.53 36.51
N SER A 263 -10.30 11.59 37.16
CA SER A 263 -8.85 11.57 37.23
C SER A 263 -8.22 11.17 35.87
N ALA A 264 -7.39 12.04 35.30
CA ALA A 264 -6.72 11.81 34.00
C ALA A 264 -5.95 10.47 33.95
N ALA A 265 -5.33 10.07 35.05
CA ALA A 265 -4.53 8.83 35.15
C ALA A 265 -5.29 7.55 34.73
N LEU A 266 -6.63 7.55 34.77
CA LEU A 266 -7.45 6.42 34.33
C LEU A 266 -7.72 6.42 32.81
N PHE A 267 -7.42 7.52 32.12
CA PHE A 267 -7.63 7.71 30.69
C PHE A 267 -6.33 7.88 29.91
N ASP A 268 -5.23 8.09 30.62
CA ASP A 268 -3.89 8.12 30.04
C ASP A 268 -3.42 6.70 29.72
N PRO A 269 -2.55 6.51 28.73
CA PRO A 269 -1.99 5.20 28.43
C PRO A 269 -1.27 4.59 29.63
N LEU A 270 -1.61 3.35 29.97
CA LEU A 270 -0.95 2.58 31.03
C LEU A 270 0.42 2.12 30.54
N ASN A 271 1.48 2.62 31.12
CA ASN A 271 2.84 2.16 30.86
C ASN A 271 3.14 0.90 31.70
N VAL A 272 2.83 -0.26 31.14
CA VAL A 272 3.00 -1.54 31.83
C VAL A 272 4.39 -2.10 31.54
N THR A 273 5.15 -2.39 32.59
CA THR A 273 6.43 -3.11 32.48
C THR A 273 6.30 -4.48 33.12
N TRP A 274 6.40 -5.51 32.28
CA TRP A 274 6.25 -6.90 32.71
C TRP A 274 7.53 -7.42 33.37
N THR A 275 7.39 -8.34 34.34
CA THR A 275 8.54 -8.93 35.05
C THR A 275 9.29 -9.99 34.26
N ASN A 276 8.69 -10.51 33.19
CA ASN A 276 9.28 -11.49 32.28
C ASN A 276 10.24 -10.88 31.22
N ASN A 277 10.59 -9.59 31.32
CA ASN A 277 11.39 -8.84 30.35
C ASN A 277 10.76 -8.73 28.92
N ALA A 278 9.48 -8.99 28.78
CA ALA A 278 8.76 -8.64 27.58
C ALA A 278 8.62 -7.12 27.50
N GLY A 279 9.21 -6.41 26.69
CA GLY A 279 9.24 -4.94 26.59
C GLY A 279 7.99 -4.20 27.09
N SER A 280 8.07 -2.92 27.30
CA SER A 280 6.91 -2.11 27.73
C SER A 280 6.19 -1.56 26.52
N VAL A 281 4.89 -1.87 26.39
CA VAL A 281 4.00 -1.27 25.39
C VAL A 281 2.90 -0.53 26.13
N PRO A 282 2.64 0.76 25.82
CA PRO A 282 1.56 1.49 26.46
C PRO A 282 0.19 0.92 26.07
N ILE A 283 -0.66 0.66 27.05
CA ILE A 283 -2.01 0.14 26.85
C ILE A 283 -3.01 1.28 27.06
N THR A 284 -3.77 1.64 26.04
CA THR A 284 -4.81 2.67 26.12
C THR A 284 -6.11 2.07 26.62
N LEU A 285 -6.67 2.63 27.70
CA LEU A 285 -8.00 2.31 28.19
C LEU A 285 -9.05 3.17 27.50
N SER A 286 -9.88 2.57 26.65
CA SER A 286 -11.03 3.24 26.01
C SER A 286 -12.29 2.90 26.82
N ILE A 287 -12.55 3.71 27.84
CA ILE A 287 -13.66 3.50 28.81
C ILE A 287 -14.74 4.59 28.73
N GLY A 288 -14.73 5.42 27.69
CA GLY A 288 -15.77 6.40 27.36
C GLY A 288 -15.22 7.76 26.97
N SER A 289 -16.06 8.48 26.21
CA SER A 289 -15.86 9.88 25.89
C SER A 289 -16.49 10.79 26.94
N ASP A 290 -16.08 12.08 26.97
CA ASP A 290 -16.67 13.08 27.85
C ASP A 290 -18.13 13.29 27.50
N ASP A 291 -19.01 13.38 28.51
CA ASP A 291 -20.46 13.45 28.39
C ASP A 291 -21.08 12.27 27.57
N GLY A 292 -20.30 11.19 27.38
CA GLY A 292 -20.65 10.03 26.55
C GLY A 292 -21.31 8.91 27.33
N ILE A 293 -22.04 8.05 26.61
CA ILE A 293 -22.61 6.78 27.08
C ILE A 293 -21.97 5.58 26.35
N ASP A 294 -20.86 5.84 25.66
CA ASP A 294 -20.12 4.88 24.82
C ASP A 294 -19.12 4.00 25.60
N GLY A 295 -18.94 4.29 26.89
CA GLY A 295 -18.04 3.58 27.79
C GLY A 295 -18.67 3.20 29.13
N ILE A 296 -18.09 3.72 30.22
CA ILE A 296 -18.64 3.52 31.59
C ILE A 296 -19.82 4.47 31.79
N THR A 297 -20.91 3.91 32.30
CA THR A 297 -22.15 4.65 32.62
C THR A 297 -22.57 4.37 34.02
N GLN A 298 -23.44 5.25 34.61
CA GLN A 298 -24.02 5.01 35.93
C GLN A 298 -25.55 5.07 35.87
N PHE A 299 -26.19 3.91 35.73
CA PHE A 299 -27.65 3.79 35.72
C PHE A 299 -28.17 2.92 36.89
N GLY A 300 -29.48 2.90 37.07
CA GLY A 300 -30.13 2.16 38.17
C GLY A 300 -30.08 0.62 38.04
N THR A 301 -29.68 0.09 36.87
CA THR A 301 -29.51 -1.35 36.64
C THR A 301 -28.26 -1.88 37.35
N GLU A 302 -28.21 -3.17 37.59
CA GLU A 302 -27.05 -3.83 38.21
C GLU A 302 -25.74 -3.53 37.50
N SER A 303 -24.66 -3.44 38.26
CA SER A 303 -23.32 -3.26 37.71
C SER A 303 -22.94 -4.46 36.84
N SER A 304 -22.65 -4.20 35.57
CA SER A 304 -22.34 -5.24 34.59
C SER A 304 -21.39 -4.76 33.50
N LEU A 305 -20.64 -5.71 32.96
CA LEU A 305 -19.92 -5.49 31.68
C LEU A 305 -20.90 -5.70 30.55
N ILE A 306 -21.03 -4.68 29.67
CA ILE A 306 -21.89 -4.73 28.48
C ILE A 306 -21.14 -5.30 27.30
N SER A 307 -19.92 -4.82 27.06
CA SER A 307 -19.03 -5.33 26.02
C SER A 307 -17.58 -5.01 26.36
N SER A 308 -16.66 -5.83 25.89
CA SER A 308 -15.23 -5.53 25.93
C SER A 308 -14.57 -6.02 24.66
N ASN A 309 -13.54 -5.30 24.25
CA ASN A 309 -12.63 -5.71 23.17
C ASN A 309 -11.21 -5.41 23.63
N VAL A 310 -10.34 -6.42 23.56
CA VAL A 310 -8.92 -6.33 23.88
C VAL A 310 -8.19 -6.75 22.61
N ASP A 311 -7.31 -5.90 22.11
CA ASP A 311 -6.47 -6.24 20.98
C ASP A 311 -5.22 -7.03 21.42
N GLY A 312 -4.47 -7.54 20.44
CA GLY A 312 -3.27 -8.34 20.72
C GLY A 312 -3.57 -9.81 21.00
N GLY A 313 -2.52 -10.57 21.26
CA GLY A 313 -2.58 -12.02 21.47
C GLY A 313 -1.52 -12.77 20.66
N MET A 314 -1.53 -14.09 20.76
CA MET A 314 -0.80 -14.95 19.84
C MET A 314 -1.50 -14.91 18.49
N LEU A 315 -0.78 -14.45 17.45
CA LEU A 315 -1.33 -14.48 16.11
C LEU A 315 -1.49 -15.94 15.67
N GLY A 316 -2.69 -16.26 15.22
CA GLY A 316 -3.01 -17.58 14.66
C GLY A 316 -2.34 -17.81 13.31
N ASN A 317 -2.77 -18.86 12.60
CA ASN A 317 -2.34 -19.06 11.22
C ASN A 317 -2.88 -17.95 10.33
N LEU A 318 -2.07 -17.50 9.36
CA LEU A 318 -2.48 -16.55 8.34
C LEU A 318 -3.67 -17.14 7.54
N SER A 319 -4.78 -16.44 7.53
CA SER A 319 -5.98 -16.81 6.78
C SER A 319 -5.99 -16.16 5.38
N SER A 320 -5.75 -14.85 5.34
CA SER A 320 -5.71 -14.08 4.09
C SER A 320 -4.89 -12.79 4.23
N VAL A 321 -4.61 -12.17 3.11
CA VAL A 321 -3.97 -10.86 3.04
C VAL A 321 -4.95 -9.90 2.37
N GLU A 322 -5.13 -8.74 2.94
CA GLU A 322 -5.94 -7.65 2.39
C GLU A 322 -5.07 -6.41 2.20
N ILE A 323 -5.31 -5.70 1.11
CA ILE A 323 -4.61 -4.44 0.82
C ILE A 323 -5.67 -3.38 0.61
N ASP A 324 -5.58 -2.30 1.36
CA ASP A 324 -6.55 -1.21 1.30
C ASP A 324 -6.20 -0.16 0.22
N LYS A 325 -7.09 0.84 0.05
CA LYS A 325 -6.90 1.92 -0.94
C LYS A 325 -5.73 2.85 -0.59
N GLN A 326 -5.35 2.89 0.66
CA GLN A 326 -4.21 3.64 1.17
C GLN A 326 -2.89 2.89 0.96
N GLY A 327 -2.97 1.62 0.50
CA GLY A 327 -1.81 0.77 0.26
C GLY A 327 -1.30 0.08 1.52
N THR A 328 -2.08 0.03 2.58
CA THR A 328 -1.74 -0.73 3.78
C THR A 328 -1.97 -2.22 3.51
N VAL A 329 -0.93 -3.00 3.65
CA VAL A 329 -1.00 -4.46 3.57
C VAL A 329 -1.30 -5.01 4.95
N SER A 330 -2.45 -5.63 5.10
CA SER A 330 -2.92 -6.22 6.37
C SER A 330 -3.00 -7.74 6.25
N ALA A 331 -2.46 -8.41 7.26
CA ALA A 331 -2.63 -9.85 7.44
C ALA A 331 -3.87 -10.11 8.29
N ILE A 332 -4.73 -11.01 7.83
CA ILE A 332 -5.91 -11.47 8.54
C ILE A 332 -5.63 -12.89 9.03
N PHE A 333 -5.78 -13.12 10.33
CA PHE A 333 -5.49 -14.39 10.96
C PHE A 333 -6.75 -15.23 11.18
N SER A 334 -6.55 -16.53 11.46
CA SER A 334 -7.65 -17.48 11.63
C SER A 334 -8.53 -17.20 12.86
N ASP A 335 -8.05 -16.42 13.82
CA ASP A 335 -8.77 -15.93 14.99
C ASP A 335 -9.61 -14.67 14.71
N GLY A 336 -9.56 -14.14 13.46
CA GLY A 336 -10.23 -12.91 13.04
C GLY A 336 -9.46 -11.64 13.38
N SER A 337 -8.28 -11.73 14.01
CA SER A 337 -7.43 -10.57 14.21
C SER A 337 -6.83 -10.06 12.89
N THR A 338 -6.63 -8.74 12.79
CA THR A 338 -6.04 -8.10 11.62
C THR A 338 -4.84 -7.29 12.07
N ARG A 339 -3.72 -7.43 11.37
CA ARG A 339 -2.51 -6.65 11.62
C ARG A 339 -1.98 -6.03 10.34
N ALA A 340 -1.84 -4.71 10.34
CA ALA A 340 -1.13 -3.98 9.30
C ALA A 340 0.38 -4.28 9.39
N VAL A 341 1.01 -4.61 8.27
CA VAL A 341 2.41 -5.09 8.23
C VAL A 341 3.30 -4.28 7.30
N PHE A 342 2.74 -3.83 6.18
CA PHE A 342 3.47 -3.01 5.23
C PHE A 342 2.61 -1.86 4.72
N GLN A 343 3.27 -0.76 4.36
CA GLN A 343 2.72 0.34 3.59
C GLN A 343 3.34 0.33 2.20
N LEU A 344 2.53 0.18 1.17
CA LEU A 344 3.01 0.20 -0.21
C LEU A 344 3.32 1.63 -0.66
N PRO A 345 4.53 1.89 -1.19
CA PRO A 345 4.87 3.15 -1.84
C PRO A 345 4.40 3.17 -3.28
N ILE A 346 4.13 4.36 -3.79
CA ILE A 346 3.96 4.64 -5.22
C ILE A 346 5.16 5.47 -5.67
N ALA A 347 5.91 4.94 -6.63
CA ALA A 347 7.00 5.68 -7.28
C ALA A 347 6.45 6.57 -8.38
N THR A 348 6.77 7.85 -8.35
CA THR A 348 6.39 8.84 -9.36
C THR A 348 7.61 9.42 -10.06
N PHE A 349 7.45 9.79 -11.34
CA PHE A 349 8.51 10.33 -12.19
C PHE A 349 8.04 11.62 -12.87
N GLN A 350 8.96 12.54 -13.11
CA GLN A 350 8.64 13.78 -13.83
C GLN A 350 8.23 13.50 -15.29
N ASN A 351 8.89 12.53 -15.94
CA ASN A 351 8.56 12.08 -17.28
C ASN A 351 8.51 10.55 -17.35
N PRO A 352 7.34 9.93 -17.10
CA PRO A 352 7.19 8.48 -17.13
C PRO A 352 7.51 7.85 -18.50
N ASP A 353 7.24 8.58 -19.60
CA ASP A 353 7.48 8.09 -20.98
C ASP A 353 8.98 8.01 -21.30
N GLY A 354 9.82 8.66 -20.48
CA GLY A 354 11.28 8.57 -20.57
C GLY A 354 11.89 7.35 -19.86
N LEU A 355 11.11 6.53 -19.18
CA LEU A 355 11.60 5.32 -18.53
C LEU A 355 12.12 4.30 -19.55
N THR A 356 13.16 3.56 -19.18
CA THR A 356 13.67 2.45 -20.01
C THR A 356 12.88 1.19 -19.72
N ARG A 357 12.36 0.53 -20.77
CA ARG A 357 11.62 -0.75 -20.63
C ARG A 357 12.54 -1.90 -20.28
N LEU A 358 12.07 -2.76 -19.41
CA LEU A 358 12.63 -4.05 -19.05
C LEU A 358 11.64 -5.16 -19.41
N SER A 359 12.11 -6.41 -19.42
CA SER A 359 11.23 -7.57 -19.57
C SER A 359 10.21 -7.65 -18.42
N GLY A 360 9.01 -8.20 -18.69
CA GLY A 360 7.99 -8.39 -17.66
C GLY A 360 7.16 -7.16 -17.34
N ASN A 361 6.97 -6.24 -18.29
CA ASN A 361 6.23 -4.97 -18.10
C ASN A 361 6.79 -4.12 -16.96
N ALA A 362 8.10 -4.13 -16.84
CA ALA A 362 8.84 -3.36 -15.88
C ALA A 362 9.63 -2.23 -16.55
N TYR A 363 10.04 -1.27 -15.75
CA TYR A 363 10.73 -0.08 -16.19
C TYR A 363 11.88 0.24 -15.23
N THR A 364 12.92 0.89 -15.73
CA THR A 364 14.00 1.45 -14.92
C THR A 364 14.23 2.91 -15.23
N ILE A 365 14.85 3.60 -14.30
CA ILE A 365 15.16 5.04 -14.42
C ILE A 365 16.11 5.29 -15.57
N SER A 366 15.87 6.38 -16.29
CA SER A 366 16.75 6.90 -17.32
C SER A 366 17.05 8.39 -17.09
N ARG A 367 17.95 8.95 -17.86
CA ARG A 367 18.15 10.42 -17.86
C ARG A 367 16.91 11.19 -18.31
N ALA A 368 16.10 10.60 -19.18
CA ALA A 368 14.92 11.23 -19.75
C ALA A 368 13.72 11.17 -18.79
N SER A 369 13.65 10.18 -17.88
CA SER A 369 12.57 10.07 -16.90
C SER A 369 12.68 11.07 -15.75
N GLY A 370 13.90 11.57 -15.49
CA GLY A 370 14.18 12.29 -14.24
C GLY A 370 14.30 11.38 -13.03
N GLY A 371 14.46 11.98 -11.87
CA GLY A 371 14.54 11.28 -10.58
C GLY A 371 13.18 10.69 -10.16
N MET A 372 13.25 9.68 -9.32
CA MET A 372 12.09 9.04 -8.69
C MET A 372 11.72 9.79 -7.39
N THR A 373 10.44 9.83 -7.08
CA THR A 373 9.91 10.25 -5.77
C THR A 373 9.00 9.14 -5.24
N LEU A 374 9.20 8.76 -3.97
CA LEU A 374 8.36 7.78 -3.28
C LEU A 374 7.32 8.49 -2.42
N ASN A 375 6.05 8.19 -2.65
CA ASN A 375 4.94 8.76 -1.91
C ASN A 375 3.99 7.66 -1.42
N ALA A 376 3.27 7.93 -0.36
CA ALA A 376 2.11 7.10 -0.01
C ALA A 376 1.02 7.27 -1.08
N PRO A 377 0.21 6.24 -1.34
CA PRO A 377 -0.88 6.31 -2.30
C PRO A 377 -1.82 7.49 -2.04
N GLY A 378 -2.20 8.19 -3.12
CA GLY A 378 -3.09 9.35 -3.05
C GLY A 378 -2.43 10.65 -2.57
N GLN A 379 -1.13 10.67 -2.30
CA GLN A 379 -0.41 11.85 -1.82
C GLN A 379 0.56 12.41 -2.88
N LEU A 380 0.75 13.73 -2.88
CA LEU A 380 1.76 14.44 -3.69
C LEU A 380 1.76 14.08 -5.19
N GLY A 381 0.57 13.82 -5.75
CA GLY A 381 0.41 13.47 -7.16
C GLY A 381 0.60 11.98 -7.47
N ALA A 382 0.83 11.14 -6.47
CA ALA A 382 0.76 9.69 -6.61
C ALA A 382 -0.70 9.24 -6.73
N GLY A 383 -0.96 8.27 -7.60
CA GLY A 383 -2.27 7.62 -7.70
C GLY A 383 -2.64 6.86 -6.43
N GLY A 384 -3.93 6.52 -6.29
CA GLY A 384 -4.42 5.61 -5.25
C GLY A 384 -4.22 4.15 -5.64
N ILE A 385 -4.26 3.24 -4.66
CA ILE A 385 -4.30 1.80 -4.94
C ILE A 385 -5.76 1.35 -5.10
N ALA A 386 -6.05 0.65 -6.19
CA ALA A 386 -7.28 -0.08 -6.39
C ALA A 386 -7.01 -1.56 -6.07
N ALA A 387 -7.47 -1.99 -4.89
CA ALA A 387 -7.40 -3.39 -4.47
C ALA A 387 -8.37 -4.26 -5.29
N ASN A 388 -8.10 -5.56 -5.37
CA ASN A 388 -8.89 -6.53 -6.12
C ASN A 388 -9.09 -6.11 -7.58
N SER A 389 -8.09 -5.48 -8.18
CA SER A 389 -8.17 -4.92 -9.52
C SER A 389 -6.84 -5.07 -10.25
N LEU A 390 -6.90 -5.18 -11.57
CA LEU A 390 -5.73 -5.19 -12.45
C LEU A 390 -5.87 -4.12 -13.51
N GLU A 391 -4.76 -3.51 -13.89
CA GLU A 391 -4.72 -2.57 -15.00
C GLU A 391 -4.63 -3.36 -16.32
N ALA A 392 -5.61 -3.22 -17.20
CA ALA A 392 -5.59 -3.80 -18.53
C ALA A 392 -4.56 -3.12 -19.42
N SER A 393 -4.18 -3.81 -20.51
CA SER A 393 -3.37 -3.22 -21.57
C SER A 393 -4.00 -1.91 -22.10
N THR A 394 -3.16 -0.93 -22.41
CA THR A 394 -3.62 0.34 -23.00
C THR A 394 -3.87 0.27 -24.51
N VAL A 395 -3.75 -0.92 -25.11
CA VAL A 395 -3.87 -1.18 -26.53
C VAL A 395 -5.33 -1.26 -26.95
N ASP A 396 -5.68 -0.50 -27.99
CA ASP A 396 -6.96 -0.61 -28.71
C ASP A 396 -6.77 -1.44 -30.00
N LEU A 397 -7.34 -2.64 -30.01
CA LEU A 397 -7.22 -3.58 -31.11
C LEU A 397 -7.72 -3.02 -32.45
N ALA A 398 -8.85 -2.29 -32.43
CA ALA A 398 -9.43 -1.72 -33.66
C ALA A 398 -8.54 -0.61 -34.23
N GLY A 399 -8.00 0.22 -33.33
CA GLY A 399 -7.01 1.25 -33.68
C GLY A 399 -5.74 0.64 -34.27
N GLU A 400 -5.21 -0.43 -33.66
CA GLU A 400 -3.99 -1.08 -34.13
C GLU A 400 -4.18 -1.77 -35.51
N PHE A 401 -5.30 -2.43 -35.76
CA PHE A 401 -5.58 -2.96 -37.11
C PHE A 401 -5.70 -1.87 -38.15
N THR A 402 -6.30 -0.72 -37.82
CA THR A 402 -6.37 0.42 -38.73
C THR A 402 -4.97 0.97 -39.03
N ASN A 403 -4.11 1.08 -37.97
CA ASN A 403 -2.72 1.50 -38.12
C ASN A 403 -1.92 0.49 -38.98
N MET A 404 -2.11 -0.79 -38.78
CA MET A 404 -1.46 -1.84 -39.58
C MET A 404 -1.78 -1.71 -41.05
N ILE A 405 -3.07 -1.53 -41.44
CA ILE A 405 -3.49 -1.34 -42.81
C ILE A 405 -2.88 -0.08 -43.37
N ARG A 406 -2.84 1.02 -42.63
CA ARG A 406 -2.25 2.29 -43.03
C ARG A 406 -0.74 2.15 -43.32
N PHE A 407 0.00 1.51 -42.41
CA PHE A 407 1.45 1.30 -42.56
C PHE A 407 1.76 0.32 -43.68
N GLN A 408 0.95 -0.72 -43.87
CA GLN A 408 1.08 -1.67 -44.97
C GLN A 408 0.90 -0.98 -46.35
N ARG A 409 -0.12 -0.09 -46.45
CA ARG A 409 -0.34 0.70 -47.70
C ARG A 409 0.81 1.66 -47.93
N ALA A 410 1.31 2.33 -46.88
CA ALA A 410 2.44 3.25 -47.00
C ALA A 410 3.75 2.52 -47.37
N TYR A 411 3.96 1.32 -46.84
CA TYR A 411 5.06 0.44 -47.19
C TYR A 411 5.01 0.07 -48.67
N SER A 412 3.84 -0.37 -49.18
CA SER A 412 3.63 -0.71 -50.56
C SER A 412 3.86 0.52 -51.51
N ALA A 413 3.42 1.71 -51.07
CA ALA A 413 3.66 2.95 -51.82
C ALA A 413 5.16 3.29 -51.89
N SER A 414 5.90 3.16 -50.78
CA SER A 414 7.35 3.39 -50.75
C SER A 414 8.12 2.37 -51.59
N SER A 415 7.68 1.10 -51.61
CA SER A 415 8.23 0.07 -52.52
C SER A 415 8.02 0.43 -54.00
N LYS A 416 6.85 1.00 -54.34
CA LYS A 416 6.55 1.42 -55.72
C LYS A 416 7.47 2.56 -56.18
N ILE A 417 7.86 3.48 -55.29
CA ILE A 417 8.85 4.51 -55.59
C ILE A 417 10.18 3.88 -56.03
N ILE A 418 10.65 2.86 -55.31
CA ILE A 418 11.91 2.17 -55.61
C ILE A 418 11.84 1.48 -56.98
N THR A 419 10.75 0.74 -57.25
CA THR A 419 10.59 0.08 -58.56
C THR A 419 10.52 1.09 -59.69
N THR A 420 9.81 2.22 -59.51
CA THR A 420 9.74 3.28 -60.53
C THR A 420 11.10 3.93 -60.79
N VAL A 421 11.91 4.15 -59.74
CA VAL A 421 13.27 4.68 -59.88
C VAL A 421 14.19 3.67 -60.58
N ASP A 422 14.06 2.35 -60.28
CA ASP A 422 14.82 1.32 -60.99
C ASP A 422 14.47 1.26 -62.48
N ASP A 423 13.17 1.33 -62.81
CA ASP A 423 12.71 1.39 -64.20
C ASP A 423 13.27 2.62 -64.93
N MET A 424 13.26 3.81 -64.29
CA MET A 424 13.87 5.01 -64.85
C MET A 424 15.39 4.89 -65.05
N LEU A 425 16.10 4.22 -64.13
CA LEU A 425 17.53 3.99 -64.26
C LEU A 425 17.85 3.03 -65.40
N ARG A 426 17.03 2.02 -65.65
CA ARG A 426 17.15 1.12 -66.80
C ARG A 426 16.95 1.86 -68.10
N GLU A 427 15.87 2.67 -68.20
CA GLU A 427 15.60 3.46 -69.35
C GLU A 427 16.76 4.41 -69.69
N VAL A 428 17.32 5.09 -68.67
CA VAL A 428 18.51 5.98 -68.90
C VAL A 428 19.73 5.17 -69.30
N SER A 429 19.92 3.93 -68.82
CA SER A 429 21.01 3.04 -69.22
C SER A 429 20.87 2.59 -70.70
N ASP A 430 19.63 2.29 -71.14
CA ASP A 430 19.32 1.87 -72.50
C ASP A 430 19.45 3.02 -73.52
N LEU A 431 19.13 4.26 -73.08
CA LEU A 431 19.36 5.46 -73.92
C LEU A 431 20.86 5.80 -74.18
N LYS A 432 21.78 5.23 -73.40
CA LYS A 432 23.22 5.45 -73.51
C LYS A 432 23.91 4.43 -74.42
N ARG A 433 23.18 3.41 -74.86
CA ARG A 433 23.61 2.46 -75.86
C ARG A 433 23.22 2.92 -77.29
#